data_2f1df688bdcbfa77a27b9e3266a29185
#
_entry.id   2f1df688bdcbfa77a27b9e3266a29185
#
_cell.length_a   1.000
_cell.length_b   1.000
_cell.length_c   1.000
_cell.angle_alpha   90.00
_cell.angle_beta   90.00
_cell.angle_gamma   90.00
#
_symmetry.space_group_name_H-M   'P 1'
#
loop_
_entity.id
_entity.type
_entity.pdbx_description
1 polymer ?
#
loop_
_entity_poly.entity_id
_entity_poly.type
_entity_poly.pdbx_seq_one_letter_code
_entity_poly.pdbx_strand_id
1 'polypeptide(L)'
;GVAKQLKNLTQREKLREGTKELAQAKTNGLVLSNARRAVLQNRAAVESLIRQTMIAQMVGVSAVVGTSSDQAMPVEDDVQTSESLKSTVSKSYDDLVLLRQGLLEVIDAELLMTTSDETYLALEKARVAVFDALTDRADDSCRLVVVEPGEVLPALVHAYDFHDDATRDQEIAIRNAVEHEGFCSADELKVMEDE
;
A
#
# COMPACT_ATOMS: atom_id res chain seq x y z
N GLY A 1 -0.60 -2.77 -7.81
CA GLY A 1 -1.37 -1.58 -7.59
C GLY A 1 -0.68 -0.54 -6.72
N VAL A 2 -0.58 -0.76 -5.42
CA VAL A 2 -0.09 0.22 -4.42
C VAL A 2 1.38 0.61 -4.65
N ALA A 3 2.24 -0.34 -5.03
CA ALA A 3 3.64 -0.05 -5.35
C ALA A 3 3.83 0.83 -6.61
N LYS A 4 2.89 0.80 -7.57
CA LYS A 4 2.87 1.72 -8.71
C LYS A 4 2.43 3.13 -8.32
N GLN A 5 1.53 3.23 -7.35
CA GLN A 5 1.08 4.52 -6.80
C GLN A 5 2.17 5.16 -5.92
N LEU A 6 2.92 4.35 -5.17
CA LEU A 6 4.09 4.82 -4.41
C LEU A 6 5.23 5.31 -5.34
N LYS A 7 5.44 4.67 -6.51
CA LYS A 7 6.39 5.18 -7.52
C LYS A 7 5.97 6.51 -8.14
N ASN A 8 4.68 6.82 -8.19
CA ASN A 8 4.20 8.15 -8.58
C ASN A 8 4.47 9.22 -7.51
N LEU A 9 4.80 8.83 -6.27
CA LEU A 9 5.23 9.76 -5.22
C LEU A 9 6.62 10.36 -5.50
N THR A 10 7.51 9.62 -6.18
CA THR A 10 8.82 10.15 -6.62
C THR A 10 8.70 11.21 -7.74
N GLN A 11 7.65 11.18 -8.55
CA GLN A 11 7.34 12.28 -9.47
C GLN A 11 6.92 13.56 -8.72
N ARG A 12 6.41 13.43 -7.48
CA ARG A 12 6.03 14.54 -6.63
C ARG A 12 7.21 15.23 -5.95
N GLU A 13 8.32 14.53 -5.73
CA GLU A 13 9.57 15.17 -5.27
C GLU A 13 10.05 16.21 -6.28
N LYS A 14 9.95 15.94 -7.57
CA LYS A 14 10.24 16.92 -8.64
C LYS A 14 9.28 18.10 -8.64
N LEU A 15 7.99 17.91 -8.29
CA LEU A 15 7.04 18.98 -8.10
C LEU A 15 7.36 19.79 -6.82
N ARG A 16 7.85 19.13 -5.77
CA ARG A 16 8.34 19.76 -4.53
C ARG A 16 9.55 20.66 -4.76
N GLU A 17 10.50 20.24 -5.59
CA GLU A 17 11.65 21.08 -5.99
C GLU A 17 11.18 22.29 -6.78
N GLY A 18 10.27 22.13 -7.72
CA GLY A 18 9.67 23.25 -8.46
C GLY A 18 8.93 24.25 -7.57
N THR A 19 8.26 23.81 -6.51
CA THR A 19 7.62 24.73 -5.53
C THR A 19 8.64 25.41 -4.62
N LYS A 20 9.76 24.75 -4.27
CA LYS A 20 10.88 25.36 -3.54
C LYS A 20 11.60 26.39 -4.39
N GLU A 21 11.83 26.12 -5.67
CA GLU A 21 12.41 27.07 -6.61
C GLU A 21 11.53 28.32 -6.80
N LEU A 22 10.19 28.13 -6.86
CA LEU A 22 9.22 29.23 -6.89
C LEU A 22 9.21 30.05 -5.59
N ALA A 23 9.38 29.39 -4.44
CA ALA A 23 9.51 30.08 -3.14
C ALA A 23 10.83 30.84 -3.06
N GLN A 24 11.94 30.30 -3.57
CA GLN A 24 13.22 30.99 -3.67
C GLN A 24 13.22 32.11 -4.70
N ALA A 25 12.52 31.97 -5.83
CA ALA A 25 12.32 33.06 -6.78
C ALA A 25 11.54 34.24 -6.16
N LYS A 26 10.69 33.96 -5.16
CA LYS A 26 9.96 34.96 -4.38
C LYS A 26 10.90 35.78 -3.47
N THR A 27 11.98 35.20 -2.97
CA THR A 27 13.01 35.90 -2.18
C THR A 27 13.96 36.73 -3.05
N ASN A 28 14.06 36.43 -4.35
CA ASN A 28 14.96 37.13 -5.28
C ASN A 28 14.34 38.38 -5.91
N GLY A 29 13.27 38.93 -5.32
CA GLY A 29 12.76 40.28 -5.69
C GLY A 29 12.01 40.36 -7.03
N LEU A 30 11.65 39.21 -7.66
CA LEU A 30 10.79 39.20 -8.85
C LEU A 30 9.38 39.62 -8.46
N VAL A 31 9.00 40.85 -8.83
CA VAL A 31 7.61 41.33 -8.66
C VAL A 31 6.69 40.62 -9.62
N LEU A 32 6.07 39.55 -9.12
CA LEU A 32 5.02 38.84 -9.87
C LEU A 32 3.78 39.73 -9.98
N SER A 33 3.21 39.85 -11.19
CA SER A 33 1.92 40.51 -11.38
C SER A 33 0.83 39.83 -10.54
N ASN A 34 -0.21 40.56 -10.13
CA ASN A 34 -1.31 40.02 -9.34
C ASN A 34 -2.00 38.82 -10.03
N ALA A 35 -2.11 38.87 -11.36
CA ALA A 35 -2.66 37.76 -12.17
C ALA A 35 -1.79 36.49 -12.05
N ARG A 36 -0.46 36.60 -12.16
CA ARG A 36 0.44 35.46 -12.00
C ARG A 36 0.41 34.90 -10.57
N ARG A 37 0.29 35.79 -9.58
CA ARG A 37 0.17 35.38 -8.17
C ARG A 37 -1.12 34.57 -7.94
N ALA A 38 -2.24 35.02 -8.48
CA ALA A 38 -3.52 34.30 -8.41
C ALA A 38 -3.44 32.93 -9.09
N VAL A 39 -2.82 32.85 -10.27
CA VAL A 39 -2.64 31.55 -10.99
C VAL A 39 -1.80 30.58 -10.16
N LEU A 40 -0.72 31.05 -9.53
CA LEU A 40 0.14 30.21 -8.69
C LEU A 40 -0.58 29.74 -7.43
N GLN A 41 -1.39 30.61 -6.80
CA GLN A 41 -2.21 30.25 -5.65
C GLN A 41 -3.27 29.20 -6.01
N ASN A 42 -3.98 29.37 -7.13
CA ASN A 42 -4.96 28.41 -7.60
C ASN A 42 -4.32 27.06 -7.94
N ARG A 43 -3.15 27.08 -8.57
CA ARG A 43 -2.40 25.85 -8.87
C ARG A 43 -2.01 25.12 -7.58
N ALA A 44 -1.45 25.83 -6.60
CA ALA A 44 -1.08 25.23 -5.32
C ALA A 44 -2.29 24.65 -4.58
N ALA A 45 -3.46 25.32 -4.63
CA ALA A 45 -4.70 24.82 -4.04
C ALA A 45 -5.19 23.53 -4.72
N VAL A 46 -5.15 23.48 -6.06
CA VAL A 46 -5.53 22.27 -6.82
C VAL A 46 -4.56 21.11 -6.52
N GLU A 47 -3.26 21.40 -6.48
CA GLU A 47 -2.26 20.38 -6.15
C GLU A 47 -2.46 19.83 -4.73
N SER A 48 -2.77 20.67 -3.73
CA SER A 48 -3.06 20.19 -2.37
C SER A 48 -4.34 19.36 -2.32
N LEU A 49 -5.40 19.76 -3.02
CA LEU A 49 -6.65 19.00 -3.10
C LEU A 49 -6.42 17.61 -3.70
N ILE A 50 -5.65 17.53 -4.78
CA ILE A 50 -5.32 16.24 -5.41
C ILE A 50 -4.55 15.33 -4.44
N ARG A 51 -3.57 15.86 -3.71
CA ARG A 51 -2.82 15.08 -2.72
C ARG A 51 -3.73 14.57 -1.61
N GLN A 52 -4.55 15.43 -1.03
CA GLN A 52 -5.47 15.08 0.06
C GLN A 52 -6.51 14.03 -0.38
N THR A 53 -7.07 14.17 -1.58
CA THR A 53 -8.00 13.16 -2.12
C THR A 53 -7.31 11.81 -2.34
N MET A 54 -6.07 11.80 -2.80
CA MET A 54 -5.32 10.55 -2.97
C MET A 54 -4.97 9.91 -1.63
N ILE A 55 -4.63 10.68 -0.60
CA ILE A 55 -4.41 10.16 0.76
C ILE A 55 -5.70 9.55 1.29
N ALA A 56 -6.83 10.25 1.18
CA ALA A 56 -8.13 9.75 1.61
C ALA A 56 -8.51 8.43 0.90
N GLN A 57 -8.25 8.32 -0.39
CA GLN A 57 -8.46 7.08 -1.14
C GLN A 57 -7.52 5.95 -0.68
N MET A 58 -6.26 6.25 -0.43
CA MET A 58 -5.30 5.24 0.06
C MET A 58 -5.69 4.72 1.44
N VAL A 59 -6.12 5.59 2.35
CA VAL A 59 -6.65 5.22 3.67
C VAL A 59 -7.92 4.39 3.53
N GLY A 60 -8.84 4.80 2.65
CA GLY A 60 -10.07 4.03 2.37
C GLY A 60 -9.80 2.63 1.84
N VAL A 61 -8.86 2.48 0.90
CA VAL A 61 -8.46 1.18 0.37
C VAL A 61 -7.77 0.33 1.44
N SER A 62 -6.92 0.92 2.29
CA SER A 62 -6.27 0.18 3.37
C SER A 62 -7.26 -0.35 4.40
N ALA A 63 -8.33 0.38 4.68
CA ALA A 63 -9.41 -0.08 5.56
C ALA A 63 -10.15 -1.29 4.97
N VAL A 64 -10.41 -1.30 3.66
CA VAL A 64 -11.05 -2.45 2.97
C VAL A 64 -10.12 -3.66 2.95
N VAL A 65 -8.83 -3.47 2.67
CA VAL A 65 -7.83 -4.54 2.70
C VAL A 65 -7.73 -5.18 4.09
N GLY A 66 -7.95 -4.40 5.15
CA GLY A 66 -8.01 -4.88 6.52
C GLY A 66 -9.25 -5.73 6.85
N THR A 67 -10.35 -5.60 6.11
CA THR A 67 -11.62 -6.30 6.42
C THR A 67 -11.87 -7.55 5.57
N SER A 68 -11.07 -7.81 4.52
CA SER A 68 -11.38 -8.82 3.51
C SER A 68 -11.08 -10.28 3.90
N SER A 69 -10.63 -10.58 5.12
CA SER A 69 -10.28 -11.96 5.47
C SER A 69 -11.45 -12.84 5.93
N ASP A 70 -12.64 -12.28 6.22
CA ASP A 70 -13.76 -13.08 6.76
C ASP A 70 -15.04 -13.12 5.91
N GLN A 71 -15.07 -12.48 4.75
CA GLN A 71 -16.21 -12.56 3.84
C GLN A 71 -15.75 -12.84 2.42
N ALA A 72 -15.40 -14.09 2.15
CA ALA A 72 -15.46 -14.63 0.80
C ALA A 72 -16.94 -14.63 0.39
N MET A 73 -17.39 -13.56 -0.28
CA MET A 73 -18.66 -13.61 -1.00
C MET A 73 -18.54 -14.66 -2.10
N PRO A 74 -19.50 -15.59 -2.23
CA PRO A 74 -19.51 -16.53 -3.35
C PRO A 74 -19.68 -15.70 -4.63
N VAL A 75 -18.62 -15.54 -5.38
CA VAL A 75 -18.66 -14.97 -6.72
C VAL A 75 -19.00 -16.11 -7.65
N GLU A 76 -20.20 -16.03 -8.27
CA GLU A 76 -20.61 -16.88 -9.37
C GLU A 76 -19.58 -16.81 -10.51
N ASP A 77 -19.30 -17.97 -11.10
CA ASP A 77 -18.47 -18.27 -12.24
C ASP A 77 -18.23 -17.10 -13.21
N ASP A 78 -17.11 -16.38 -13.05
CA ASP A 78 -16.50 -15.64 -14.14
C ASP A 78 -14.98 -15.63 -13.97
N VAL A 79 -14.30 -15.85 -15.09
CA VAL A 79 -12.86 -15.99 -15.28
C VAL A 79 -12.05 -15.12 -14.31
N GLN A 80 -11.50 -15.73 -13.27
CA GLN A 80 -10.63 -15.05 -12.30
C GLN A 80 -9.32 -14.65 -13.00
N THR A 81 -9.18 -13.38 -13.27
CA THR A 81 -7.91 -12.82 -13.74
C THR A 81 -6.87 -12.89 -12.63
N SER A 82 -5.63 -13.19 -12.95
CA SER A 82 -4.50 -13.31 -12.01
C SER A 82 -4.30 -12.09 -11.08
N GLU A 83 -4.84 -10.92 -11.44
CA GLU A 83 -4.87 -9.73 -10.58
C GLU A 83 -5.94 -9.79 -9.48
N SER A 84 -7.06 -10.46 -9.76
CA SER A 84 -8.13 -10.69 -8.77
C SER A 84 -7.67 -11.68 -7.70
N LEU A 85 -6.95 -12.73 -8.08
CA LEU A 85 -6.38 -13.72 -7.16
C LEU A 85 -5.34 -13.10 -6.22
N LYS A 86 -4.50 -12.18 -6.72
CA LYS A 86 -3.52 -11.44 -5.89
C LYS A 86 -4.15 -10.56 -4.81
N SER A 87 -5.40 -10.15 -4.97
CA SER A 87 -6.13 -9.39 -3.95
C SER A 87 -6.75 -10.27 -2.87
N THR A 88 -6.91 -11.57 -3.13
CA THR A 88 -7.51 -12.55 -2.22
C THR A 88 -6.49 -13.17 -1.27
N VAL A 89 -5.18 -13.07 -1.57
CA VAL A 89 -4.13 -13.60 -0.70
C VAL A 89 -4.11 -12.83 0.61
N SER A 90 -4.21 -13.54 1.71
CA SER A 90 -4.10 -12.99 3.07
C SER A 90 -2.82 -12.17 3.21
N LYS A 91 -2.93 -11.00 3.85
CA LYS A 91 -1.78 -10.15 4.13
C LYS A 91 -1.03 -10.69 5.33
N SER A 92 0.28 -10.84 5.18
CA SER A 92 1.14 -11.21 6.29
C SER A 92 1.37 -10.02 7.24
N TYR A 93 1.84 -10.30 8.44
CA TYR A 93 2.31 -9.30 9.40
C TYR A 93 3.26 -8.28 8.75
N ASP A 94 4.26 -8.76 8.03
CA ASP A 94 5.27 -7.92 7.38
C ASP A 94 4.68 -7.01 6.30
N ASP A 95 3.73 -7.53 5.49
CA ASP A 95 3.04 -6.75 4.47
C ASP A 95 2.21 -5.61 5.10
N LEU A 96 1.55 -5.87 6.22
CA LEU A 96 0.75 -4.88 6.94
C LEU A 96 1.61 -3.83 7.63
N VAL A 97 2.75 -4.21 8.19
CA VAL A 97 3.73 -3.28 8.77
C VAL A 97 4.31 -2.36 7.69
N LEU A 98 4.68 -2.90 6.53
CA LEU A 98 5.17 -2.10 5.40
C LEU A 98 4.10 -1.16 4.86
N LEU A 99 2.85 -1.62 4.75
CA LEU A 99 1.72 -0.80 4.34
C LEU A 99 1.50 0.34 5.32
N ARG A 100 1.50 0.05 6.63
CA ARG A 100 1.36 1.04 7.70
C ARG A 100 2.44 2.11 7.60
N GLN A 101 3.71 1.70 7.51
CA GLN A 101 4.83 2.64 7.41
C GLN A 101 4.71 3.54 6.18
N GLY A 102 4.39 2.97 5.01
CA GLY A 102 4.24 3.75 3.78
C GLY A 102 3.08 4.74 3.84
N LEU A 103 1.96 4.40 4.47
CA LEU A 103 0.82 5.31 4.65
C LEU A 103 1.15 6.43 5.62
N LEU A 104 1.78 6.12 6.76
CA LEU A 104 2.18 7.12 7.74
C LEU A 104 3.17 8.12 7.15
N GLU A 105 4.16 7.67 6.38
CA GLU A 105 5.13 8.55 5.71
C GLU A 105 4.44 9.55 4.76
N VAL A 106 3.43 9.09 4.03
CA VAL A 106 2.65 9.96 3.12
C VAL A 106 1.82 10.97 3.89
N ILE A 107 1.17 10.57 4.98
CA ILE A 107 0.38 11.45 5.83
C ILE A 107 1.29 12.48 6.51
N ASP A 108 2.43 12.05 7.06
CA ASP A 108 3.40 12.93 7.72
C ASP A 108 3.98 13.96 6.74
N ALA A 109 4.23 13.57 5.50
CA ALA A 109 4.67 14.50 4.45
C ALA A 109 3.62 15.57 4.11
N GLU A 110 2.33 15.23 4.11
CA GLU A 110 1.25 16.21 3.86
C GLU A 110 0.99 17.10 5.09
N LEU A 111 1.12 16.57 6.32
CA LEU A 111 1.05 17.36 7.55
C LEU A 111 2.04 18.52 7.55
N LEU A 112 3.27 18.28 7.07
CA LEU A 112 4.30 19.32 6.97
C LEU A 112 4.00 20.38 5.91
N MET A 113 3.14 20.09 4.94
CA MET A 113 2.82 20.99 3.83
C MET A 113 1.47 21.71 4.00
N THR A 114 0.62 21.19 4.85
CA THR A 114 -0.72 21.73 5.09
C THR A 114 -0.63 23.07 5.84
N THR A 115 -1.44 24.04 5.39
CA THR A 115 -1.56 25.37 6.02
C THR A 115 -2.90 25.60 6.70
N SER A 116 -3.85 24.68 6.52
CA SER A 116 -5.18 24.74 7.10
C SER A 116 -5.21 23.92 8.40
N ASP A 117 -5.61 24.54 9.50
CA ASP A 117 -5.73 23.87 10.81
C ASP A 117 -6.75 22.73 10.79
N GLU A 118 -7.87 22.89 10.06
CA GLU A 118 -8.89 21.86 9.93
C GLU A 118 -8.32 20.62 9.21
N THR A 119 -7.59 20.84 8.12
CA THR A 119 -6.97 19.75 7.35
C THR A 119 -5.87 19.09 8.18
N TYR A 120 -5.09 19.87 8.92
CA TYR A 120 -4.07 19.34 9.81
C TYR A 120 -4.66 18.39 10.86
N LEU A 121 -5.70 18.83 11.58
CA LEU A 121 -6.39 18.02 12.59
C LEU A 121 -7.06 16.76 11.98
N ALA A 122 -7.58 16.86 10.77
CA ALA A 122 -8.16 15.71 10.07
C ALA A 122 -7.10 14.68 9.68
N LEU A 123 -5.95 15.13 9.18
CA LEU A 123 -4.82 14.26 8.84
C LEU A 123 -4.19 13.61 10.08
N GLU A 124 -4.09 14.34 11.19
CA GLU A 124 -3.59 13.80 12.45
C GLU A 124 -4.51 12.70 12.99
N LYS A 125 -5.83 12.91 12.96
CA LYS A 125 -6.80 11.87 13.33
C LYS A 125 -6.71 10.66 12.39
N ALA A 126 -6.59 10.87 11.08
CA ALA A 126 -6.42 9.80 10.13
C ALA A 126 -5.12 9.02 10.37
N ARG A 127 -4.04 9.69 10.72
CA ARG A 127 -2.75 9.10 11.07
C ARG A 127 -2.88 8.11 12.25
N VAL A 128 -3.53 8.55 13.31
CA VAL A 128 -3.76 7.70 14.51
C VAL A 128 -4.64 6.51 14.14
N ALA A 129 -5.76 6.74 13.45
CA ALA A 129 -6.69 5.68 13.07
C ALA A 129 -6.03 4.63 12.14
N VAL A 130 -5.19 5.05 11.20
CA VAL A 130 -4.43 4.13 10.32
C VAL A 130 -3.41 3.33 11.12
N PHE A 131 -2.71 3.99 12.05
CA PHE A 131 -1.73 3.32 12.90
C PHE A 131 -2.38 2.25 13.76
N ASP A 132 -3.46 2.58 14.46
CA ASP A 132 -4.17 1.65 15.34
C ASP A 132 -4.77 0.49 14.54
N ALA A 133 -5.54 0.78 13.50
CA ALA A 133 -6.21 -0.25 12.69
C ALA A 133 -5.24 -1.23 12.01
N LEU A 134 -4.12 -0.74 11.49
CA LEU A 134 -3.13 -1.62 10.84
C LEU A 134 -2.23 -2.33 11.85
N THR A 135 -2.05 -1.80 13.06
CA THR A 135 -1.33 -2.48 14.14
C THR A 135 -2.17 -3.63 14.67
N ASP A 136 -3.42 -3.36 15.05
CA ASP A 136 -4.34 -4.41 15.52
C ASP A 136 -4.45 -5.54 14.49
N ARG A 137 -4.54 -5.17 13.21
CA ARG A 137 -4.62 -6.16 12.13
C ARG A 137 -3.33 -6.94 11.91
N ALA A 138 -2.17 -6.28 12.07
CA ALA A 138 -0.88 -6.95 11.97
C ALA A 138 -0.70 -7.95 13.11
N ASP A 139 -1.09 -7.57 14.32
CA ASP A 139 -0.99 -8.43 15.50
C ASP A 139 -1.88 -9.69 15.38
N ASP A 140 -3.00 -9.59 14.65
CA ASP A 140 -3.89 -10.71 14.32
C ASP A 140 -3.45 -11.52 13.08
N SER A 141 -2.33 -11.16 12.44
CA SER A 141 -1.90 -11.76 11.18
C SER A 141 -0.69 -12.67 11.35
N CYS A 142 -0.68 -13.78 10.61
CA CYS A 142 0.43 -14.72 10.63
C CYS A 142 1.70 -14.10 10.04
N ARG A 143 2.85 -14.54 10.52
CA ARG A 143 4.15 -14.13 10.02
C ARG A 143 4.56 -14.94 8.81
N LEU A 144 5.45 -14.37 7.99
CA LEU A 144 6.08 -15.09 6.90
C LEU A 144 7.34 -15.79 7.41
N VAL A 145 7.40 -17.09 7.11
CA VAL A 145 8.60 -17.89 7.32
C VAL A 145 9.18 -18.25 5.95
N VAL A 146 10.50 -18.18 5.83
CA VAL A 146 11.22 -18.64 4.65
C VAL A 146 11.70 -20.06 4.92
N VAL A 147 11.27 -20.99 4.07
CA VAL A 147 11.61 -22.42 4.16
C VAL A 147 12.40 -22.81 2.92
N GLU A 148 13.38 -23.68 3.07
CA GLU A 148 14.15 -24.31 2.00
C GLU A 148 13.67 -25.76 1.82
N PRO A 149 12.77 -26.06 0.86
CA PRO A 149 12.20 -27.40 0.71
C PRO A 149 13.23 -28.45 0.29
N GLY A 150 14.30 -28.05 -0.39
CA GLY A 150 15.34 -28.94 -0.89
C GLY A 150 14.97 -29.72 -2.16
N GLU A 151 13.68 -29.81 -2.51
CA GLU A 151 13.18 -30.49 -3.70
C GLU A 151 12.11 -29.63 -4.40
N VAL A 152 12.01 -29.77 -5.73
CA VAL A 152 10.98 -29.11 -6.51
C VAL A 152 9.69 -29.94 -6.39
N LEU A 153 8.72 -29.40 -5.68
CA LEU A 153 7.43 -30.05 -5.43
C LEU A 153 6.27 -29.14 -5.89
N PRO A 154 5.08 -29.70 -6.14
CA PRO A 154 3.88 -28.92 -6.40
C PRO A 154 3.47 -28.07 -5.18
N ALA A 155 2.89 -26.91 -5.43
CA ALA A 155 2.36 -26.01 -4.38
C ALA A 155 1.37 -26.72 -3.44
N LEU A 156 0.56 -27.63 -3.99
CA LEU A 156 -0.40 -28.45 -3.24
C LEU A 156 0.28 -29.31 -2.18
N VAL A 157 1.46 -29.89 -2.48
CA VAL A 157 2.22 -30.71 -1.52
C VAL A 157 2.74 -29.83 -0.41
N HIS A 158 3.32 -28.66 -0.76
CA HIS A 158 3.78 -27.70 0.22
C HIS A 158 2.64 -27.17 1.10
N ALA A 159 1.47 -26.90 0.51
CA ALA A 159 0.30 -26.46 1.26
C ALA A 159 -0.13 -27.50 2.30
N TYR A 160 -0.11 -28.79 1.92
CA TYR A 160 -0.42 -29.86 2.85
C TYR A 160 0.66 -30.03 3.92
N ASP A 161 1.93 -29.95 3.55
CA ASP A 161 3.04 -30.18 4.47
C ASP A 161 3.19 -29.06 5.52
N PHE A 162 2.86 -27.82 5.15
CA PHE A 162 3.02 -26.66 6.04
C PHE A 162 1.73 -26.26 6.77
N HIS A 163 0.57 -26.53 6.18
CA HIS A 163 -0.71 -26.03 6.70
C HIS A 163 -1.74 -27.15 6.98
N ASP A 164 -1.40 -28.43 6.73
CA ASP A 164 -2.35 -29.55 6.73
C ASP A 164 -3.61 -29.28 5.85
N ASP A 165 -3.53 -28.32 4.93
CA ASP A 165 -4.62 -27.88 4.07
C ASP A 165 -4.14 -27.66 2.62
N ALA A 166 -4.47 -28.62 1.76
CA ALA A 166 -4.12 -28.59 0.34
C ALA A 166 -4.83 -27.48 -0.46
N THR A 167 -5.91 -26.87 0.09
CA THR A 167 -6.64 -25.80 -0.61
C THR A 167 -5.89 -24.47 -0.63
N ARG A 168 -4.79 -24.33 0.13
CA ARG A 168 -3.94 -23.16 0.18
C ARG A 168 -2.80 -23.15 -0.86
N ASP A 169 -2.82 -24.07 -1.81
CA ASP A 169 -1.82 -24.19 -2.87
C ASP A 169 -1.67 -22.90 -3.71
N GLN A 170 -2.79 -22.27 -4.07
CA GLN A 170 -2.79 -21.00 -4.81
C GLN A 170 -2.16 -19.85 -4.01
N GLU A 171 -2.36 -19.84 -2.70
CA GLU A 171 -1.72 -18.83 -1.82
C GLU A 171 -0.19 -18.93 -1.92
N ILE A 172 0.35 -20.15 -1.79
CA ILE A 172 1.79 -20.39 -1.89
C ILE A 172 2.32 -20.01 -3.27
N ALA A 173 1.63 -20.40 -4.34
CA ALA A 173 2.04 -20.11 -5.71
C ALA A 173 2.07 -18.59 -5.98
N ILE A 174 1.04 -17.86 -5.58
CA ILE A 174 0.93 -16.40 -5.78
C ILE A 174 1.97 -15.66 -4.96
N ARG A 175 2.17 -16.06 -3.69
CA ARG A 175 3.10 -15.42 -2.75
C ARG A 175 4.55 -15.52 -3.23
N ASN A 176 4.89 -16.66 -3.80
CA ASN A 176 6.24 -16.93 -4.32
C ASN A 176 6.40 -16.58 -5.80
N ALA A 177 5.38 -16.00 -6.43
CA ALA A 177 5.36 -15.64 -7.86
C ALA A 177 5.72 -16.83 -8.77
N VAL A 178 5.25 -18.03 -8.41
CA VAL A 178 5.48 -19.25 -9.19
C VAL A 178 4.61 -19.21 -10.44
N GLU A 179 5.21 -19.41 -11.61
CA GLU A 179 4.50 -19.38 -12.89
C GLU A 179 3.57 -20.60 -13.07
N HIS A 180 3.96 -21.73 -12.50
CA HIS A 180 3.19 -22.98 -12.61
C HIS A 180 3.14 -23.70 -11.25
N GLU A 181 1.94 -23.84 -10.70
CA GLU A 181 1.67 -24.42 -9.36
C GLU A 181 2.27 -25.82 -9.15
N GLY A 182 2.55 -26.55 -10.24
CA GLY A 182 3.18 -27.88 -10.19
C GLY A 182 4.68 -27.89 -9.88
N PHE A 183 5.34 -26.72 -9.90
CA PHE A 183 6.81 -26.64 -9.81
C PHE A 183 7.25 -25.45 -8.94
N CYS A 184 7.12 -25.60 -7.62
CA CYS A 184 7.69 -24.60 -6.69
C CYS A 184 9.19 -24.78 -6.56
N SER A 185 9.90 -23.67 -6.30
CA SER A 185 11.36 -23.69 -6.14
C SER A 185 11.81 -24.58 -4.99
N ALA A 186 12.96 -25.19 -5.15
CA ALA A 186 13.62 -25.96 -4.10
C ALA A 186 14.44 -25.07 -3.15
N ASP A 187 14.73 -23.83 -3.54
CA ASP A 187 15.68 -22.97 -2.80
C ASP A 187 14.99 -22.25 -1.65
N GLU A 188 14.15 -21.26 -1.96
CA GLU A 188 13.45 -20.45 -0.96
C GLU A 188 11.95 -20.42 -1.24
N LEU A 189 11.16 -20.73 -0.25
CA LEU A 189 9.70 -20.65 -0.29
C LEU A 189 9.18 -19.84 0.90
N LYS A 190 8.36 -18.82 0.62
CA LYS A 190 7.70 -18.01 1.65
C LYS A 190 6.35 -18.63 1.97
N VAL A 191 6.20 -19.02 3.22
CA VAL A 191 5.00 -19.68 3.74
C VAL A 191 4.49 -18.89 4.94
N MET A 192 3.18 -18.87 5.19
CA MET A 192 2.63 -18.30 6.41
C MET A 192 2.83 -19.29 7.56
N GLU A 193 3.23 -18.77 8.74
CA GLU A 193 3.30 -19.56 9.96
C GLU A 193 1.87 -19.76 10.47
N ASP A 194 1.43 -21.01 10.61
CA ASP A 194 0.18 -21.34 11.30
C ASP A 194 0.48 -21.43 12.80
N GLU A 195 -0.37 -20.81 13.64
CA GLU A 195 -0.31 -20.93 15.11
C GLU A 195 -0.73 -22.32 15.62
#